data_a4a57699d9d106e8542da05874ae3025
#
_entry.id   a4a57699d9d106e8542da05874ae3025
#
_cell.length_a   1.000
_cell.length_b   1.000
_cell.length_c   1.000
_cell.angle_alpha   90.00
_cell.angle_beta   90.00
_cell.angle_gamma   90.00
#
_symmetry.space_group_name_H-M   'P 1'
#
loop_
_entity.id
_entity.type
_entity.pdbx_description
1 polymer ?
#
loop_
_entity_poly.entity_id
_entity_poly.type
_entity_poly.pdbx_seq_one_letter_code
_entity_poly.pdbx_strand_id
1 'polypeptide(L)'
;MADQVSSDEEVWSEREFVGHDFRDDDFSRLRTERSVFDECDFRGVDFTESEHVGSAFRNCRFDRATLHHSIFRQCSMLGSVFTDSRLRPLTLVDVDLTLAVLGGCDLRGVDLTGCRLREAGLVDTDLRKAVLRGADLSGARLQNIRLDEADLRGARTDATLWTTASLRGAKIDVDQALAYAAAHGLNIHGE
;
A
#
# COMPACT_ATOMS: atom_id res chain seq x y z
N MET A 1 10.95 45.29 -11.20
CA MET A 1 11.70 44.10 -10.75
C MET A 1 10.68 43.17 -10.16
N ALA A 2 10.31 42.16 -10.90
CA ALA A 2 9.36 41.16 -10.42
C ALA A 2 10.15 40.17 -9.58
N ASP A 3 9.85 40.08 -8.31
CA ASP A 3 10.33 39.02 -7.43
C ASP A 3 9.85 37.69 -8.00
N GLN A 4 10.80 36.88 -8.46
CA GLN A 4 10.56 35.47 -8.70
C GLN A 4 10.31 34.85 -7.32
N VAL A 5 9.05 34.60 -7.02
CA VAL A 5 8.66 33.70 -5.93
C VAL A 5 9.18 32.33 -6.33
N SER A 6 10.25 31.89 -5.68
CA SER A 6 10.68 30.50 -5.72
C SER A 6 9.48 29.67 -5.26
N SER A 7 9.16 28.61 -5.98
CA SER A 7 8.19 27.61 -5.56
C SER A 7 8.73 26.89 -4.33
N ASP A 8 8.57 27.51 -3.15
CA ASP A 8 8.88 26.84 -1.90
C ASP A 8 7.89 25.67 -1.79
N GLU A 9 8.43 24.45 -1.77
CA GLU A 9 7.66 23.23 -1.49
C GLU A 9 6.96 23.42 -0.15
N GLU A 10 5.65 23.43 -0.14
CA GLU A 10 4.89 23.62 1.09
C GLU A 10 5.11 22.43 2.03
N VAL A 11 5.56 22.69 3.26
CA VAL A 11 5.81 21.65 4.27
C VAL A 11 4.82 21.81 5.43
N TRP A 12 4.02 20.77 5.67
CA TRP A 12 3.14 20.71 6.83
C TRP A 12 3.76 19.80 7.89
N SER A 13 4.21 20.38 8.99
CA SER A 13 4.80 19.65 10.10
C SER A 13 3.89 19.65 11.32
N GLU A 14 3.70 18.48 11.91
CA GLU A 14 2.99 18.26 13.18
C GLU A 14 1.56 18.87 13.20
N ARG A 15 0.91 18.91 12.02
CA ARG A 15 -0.48 19.35 11.91
C ARG A 15 -1.44 18.20 12.20
N GLU A 16 -2.61 18.53 12.73
CA GLU A 16 -3.68 17.56 13.00
C GLU A 16 -4.98 18.02 12.34
N PHE A 17 -5.58 17.09 11.59
CA PHE A 17 -6.87 17.29 10.91
C PHE A 17 -7.76 16.09 11.20
N VAL A 18 -8.97 16.35 11.66
CA VAL A 18 -9.97 15.31 11.95
C VAL A 18 -11.26 15.61 11.19
N GLY A 19 -11.72 14.66 10.39
CA GLY A 19 -12.95 14.77 9.60
C GLY A 19 -12.94 15.89 8.55
N HIS A 20 -11.74 16.32 8.11
CA HIS A 20 -11.59 17.42 7.15
C HIS A 20 -11.93 16.97 5.73
N ASP A 21 -12.58 17.86 4.98
CA ASP A 21 -12.86 17.67 3.56
C ASP A 21 -11.81 18.40 2.71
N PHE A 22 -10.93 17.64 2.05
CA PHE A 22 -9.85 18.14 1.21
C PHE A 22 -10.11 17.96 -0.30
N ARG A 23 -11.34 17.62 -0.70
CA ARG A 23 -11.63 17.26 -2.11
C ARG A 23 -11.32 18.33 -3.13
N ASP A 24 -11.31 19.60 -2.73
CA ASP A 24 -11.00 20.74 -3.59
C ASP A 24 -9.58 21.27 -3.40
N ASP A 25 -8.77 20.62 -2.55
CA ASP A 25 -7.40 21.02 -2.27
C ASP A 25 -6.39 20.31 -3.20
N ASP A 26 -5.25 20.95 -3.44
CA ASP A 26 -4.14 20.42 -4.21
C ASP A 26 -3.03 19.96 -3.24
N PHE A 27 -2.74 18.67 -3.26
CA PHE A 27 -1.69 18.04 -2.48
C PHE A 27 -0.47 17.67 -3.33
N SER A 28 -0.44 18.09 -4.59
CA SER A 28 0.71 17.86 -5.46
C SER A 28 1.95 18.55 -4.88
N ARG A 29 3.08 17.82 -4.83
CA ARG A 29 4.35 18.28 -4.27
C ARG A 29 4.30 18.71 -2.79
N LEU A 30 3.18 18.54 -2.10
CA LEU A 30 3.08 18.80 -0.66
C LEU A 30 3.99 17.84 0.12
N ARG A 31 4.70 18.37 1.09
CA ARG A 31 5.46 17.57 2.06
C ARG A 31 4.76 17.60 3.41
N THR A 32 4.62 16.42 4.02
CA THR A 32 4.10 16.34 5.39
C THR A 32 5.07 15.59 6.29
N GLU A 33 5.31 16.13 7.48
CA GLU A 33 6.12 15.50 8.50
C GLU A 33 5.32 15.35 9.80
N ARG A 34 5.23 14.12 10.31
CA ARG A 34 4.54 13.80 11.57
C ARG A 34 3.14 14.42 11.72
N SER A 35 2.48 14.68 10.59
CA SER A 35 1.12 15.21 10.57
C SER A 35 0.09 14.10 10.65
N VAL A 36 -1.07 14.39 11.22
CA VAL A 36 -2.16 13.43 11.41
C VAL A 36 -3.39 13.88 10.63
N PHE A 37 -3.90 12.98 9.80
CA PHE A 37 -5.16 13.10 9.10
C PHE A 37 -6.02 11.91 9.54
N ASP A 38 -7.09 12.15 10.27
CA ASP A 38 -8.00 11.11 10.74
C ASP A 38 -9.40 11.36 10.20
N GLU A 39 -10.01 10.33 9.61
CA GLU A 39 -11.35 10.40 8.99
C GLU A 39 -11.48 11.48 7.89
N CYS A 40 -10.36 11.88 7.26
CA CYS A 40 -10.35 12.93 6.25
C CYS A 40 -10.77 12.42 4.85
N ASP A 41 -11.35 13.32 4.06
CA ASP A 41 -11.84 13.03 2.71
C ASP A 41 -10.88 13.60 1.65
N PHE A 42 -10.11 12.73 1.00
CA PHE A 42 -9.19 13.03 -0.09
C PHE A 42 -9.69 12.50 -1.45
N ARG A 43 -10.98 12.32 -1.61
CA ARG A 43 -11.52 11.77 -2.86
C ARG A 43 -11.24 12.68 -4.05
N GLY A 44 -10.55 12.12 -5.04
CA GLY A 44 -10.19 12.82 -6.28
C GLY A 44 -9.01 13.77 -6.15
N VAL A 45 -8.42 13.90 -4.97
CA VAL A 45 -7.26 14.78 -4.70
C VAL A 45 -6.03 14.32 -5.47
N ASP A 46 -5.26 15.28 -5.95
CA ASP A 46 -3.97 15.04 -6.58
C ASP A 46 -2.83 15.10 -5.55
N PHE A 47 -2.15 13.98 -5.36
CA PHE A 47 -0.94 13.82 -4.54
C PHE A 47 0.32 13.66 -5.38
N THR A 48 0.27 13.98 -6.68
CA THR A 48 1.42 13.78 -7.57
C THR A 48 2.69 14.43 -7.01
N GLU A 49 3.79 13.64 -6.95
CA GLU A 49 5.09 14.08 -6.45
C GLU A 49 5.10 14.52 -4.96
N SER A 50 4.07 14.19 -4.18
CA SER A 50 4.04 14.52 -2.74
C SER A 50 4.97 13.61 -1.93
N GLU A 51 5.44 14.10 -0.78
CA GLU A 51 6.30 13.34 0.12
C GLU A 51 5.78 13.41 1.57
N HIS A 52 5.58 12.23 2.17
CA HIS A 52 5.03 12.11 3.52
C HIS A 52 5.95 11.26 4.38
N VAL A 53 6.39 11.81 5.52
CA VAL A 53 7.30 11.14 6.44
C VAL A 53 6.71 11.10 7.85
N GLY A 54 6.58 9.91 8.42
CA GLY A 54 6.06 9.69 9.76
C GLY A 54 4.63 10.18 9.97
N SER A 55 3.92 10.49 8.89
CA SER A 55 2.55 11.03 8.94
C SER A 55 1.51 9.91 8.99
N ALA A 56 0.34 10.21 9.56
CA ALA A 56 -0.76 9.26 9.67
C ALA A 56 -1.97 9.73 8.85
N PHE A 57 -2.46 8.84 7.99
CA PHE A 57 -3.69 8.98 7.21
C PHE A 57 -4.63 7.85 7.63
N ARG A 58 -5.34 8.01 8.77
CA ARG A 58 -6.16 6.97 9.35
C ARG A 58 -7.61 7.10 8.91
N ASN A 59 -8.24 5.99 8.53
CA ASN A 59 -9.64 5.95 8.13
C ASN A 59 -9.99 6.98 7.03
N CYS A 60 -8.99 7.40 6.24
CA CYS A 60 -9.14 8.41 5.20
C CYS A 60 -9.67 7.81 3.89
N ARG A 61 -10.30 8.65 3.08
CA ARG A 61 -10.84 8.26 1.78
C ARG A 61 -9.99 8.83 0.65
N PHE A 62 -9.36 7.95 -0.13
CA PHE A 62 -8.58 8.29 -1.31
C PHE A 62 -9.25 7.83 -2.61
N ASP A 63 -10.56 7.54 -2.60
CA ASP A 63 -11.24 7.06 -3.80
C ASP A 63 -10.99 8.01 -4.98
N ARG A 64 -10.55 7.49 -6.10
CA ARG A 64 -10.19 8.23 -7.32
C ARG A 64 -9.06 9.26 -7.15
N ALA A 65 -8.33 9.23 -6.04
CA ALA A 65 -7.14 10.07 -5.86
C ALA A 65 -6.01 9.64 -6.80
N THR A 66 -5.11 10.58 -7.10
CA THR A 66 -3.90 10.32 -7.87
C THR A 66 -2.69 10.40 -6.94
N LEU A 67 -1.95 9.28 -6.80
CA LEU A 67 -0.74 9.19 -5.96
C LEU A 67 0.52 8.97 -6.83
N HIS A 68 0.54 9.52 -8.02
CA HIS A 68 1.59 9.31 -9.00
C HIS A 68 2.92 9.91 -8.52
N HIS A 69 3.99 9.10 -8.45
CA HIS A 69 5.28 9.49 -7.90
C HIS A 69 5.29 9.95 -6.44
N SER A 70 4.21 9.72 -5.69
CA SER A 70 4.19 10.04 -4.26
C SER A 70 5.10 9.10 -3.47
N ILE A 71 5.60 9.59 -2.35
CA ILE A 71 6.48 8.86 -1.44
C ILE A 71 5.90 8.90 -0.03
N PHE A 72 5.66 7.73 0.55
CA PHE A 72 5.26 7.58 1.95
C PHE A 72 6.29 6.75 2.69
N ARG A 73 6.89 7.33 3.73
CA ARG A 73 7.90 6.69 4.58
C ARG A 73 7.45 6.67 6.02
N GLN A 74 7.44 5.49 6.65
CA GLN A 74 7.06 5.31 8.06
C GLN A 74 5.67 5.90 8.37
N CYS A 75 4.78 5.87 7.38
CA CYS A 75 3.43 6.40 7.49
C CYS A 75 2.44 5.33 7.95
N SER A 76 1.31 5.78 8.53
CA SER A 76 0.16 4.93 8.78
C SER A 76 -0.97 5.30 7.83
N MET A 77 -1.53 4.30 7.15
CA MET A 77 -2.74 4.39 6.32
C MET A 77 -3.82 3.42 6.82
N LEU A 78 -3.83 3.21 8.15
CA LEU A 78 -4.74 2.30 8.84
C LEU A 78 -6.20 2.56 8.43
N GLY A 79 -6.88 1.54 7.95
CA GLY A 79 -8.31 1.59 7.61
C GLY A 79 -8.67 2.48 6.41
N SER A 80 -7.69 3.04 5.70
CA SER A 80 -7.96 3.94 4.58
C SER A 80 -8.41 3.22 3.32
N VAL A 81 -9.19 3.92 2.48
CA VAL A 81 -9.84 3.37 1.28
C VAL A 81 -9.25 3.99 0.02
N PHE A 82 -8.87 3.14 -0.96
CA PHE A 82 -8.21 3.54 -2.20
C PHE A 82 -8.96 3.09 -3.46
N THR A 83 -10.26 3.01 -3.44
CA THR A 83 -11.06 2.54 -4.57
C THR A 83 -10.83 3.41 -5.82
N ASP A 84 -10.59 2.78 -6.96
CA ASP A 84 -10.36 3.43 -8.26
C ASP A 84 -9.20 4.46 -8.26
N SER A 85 -8.29 4.40 -7.29
CA SER A 85 -7.15 5.33 -7.19
C SER A 85 -6.03 4.98 -8.15
N ARG A 86 -5.30 6.00 -8.59
CA ARG A 86 -4.11 5.86 -9.43
C ARG A 86 -2.86 5.78 -8.54
N LEU A 87 -2.44 4.56 -8.24
CA LEU A 87 -1.37 4.28 -7.27
C LEU A 87 0.01 4.07 -7.89
N ARG A 88 0.20 4.30 -9.20
CA ARG A 88 1.46 3.96 -9.86
C ARG A 88 2.02 5.08 -10.72
N PRO A 89 3.37 5.26 -10.66
CA PRO A 89 4.31 4.69 -9.69
C PRO A 89 4.14 5.32 -8.30
N LEU A 90 4.37 4.53 -7.24
CA LEU A 90 4.20 4.90 -5.83
C LEU A 90 5.36 4.28 -5.05
N THR A 91 5.88 4.99 -4.05
CA THR A 91 6.91 4.46 -3.14
C THR A 91 6.36 4.36 -1.73
N LEU A 92 6.37 3.15 -1.16
CA LEU A 92 5.94 2.86 0.20
C LEU A 92 7.08 2.21 0.97
N VAL A 93 7.55 2.86 2.04
CA VAL A 93 8.63 2.33 2.90
C VAL A 93 8.14 2.27 4.33
N ASP A 94 8.11 1.08 4.93
CA ASP A 94 7.66 0.85 6.30
C ASP A 94 6.26 1.42 6.59
N VAL A 95 5.33 1.28 5.63
CA VAL A 95 3.97 1.81 5.73
C VAL A 95 3.04 0.79 6.38
N ASP A 96 2.18 1.28 7.26
CA ASP A 96 1.10 0.50 7.86
C ASP A 96 -0.20 0.66 7.06
N LEU A 97 -0.57 -0.39 6.34
CA LEU A 97 -1.79 -0.54 5.54
C LEU A 97 -2.77 -1.53 6.21
N THR A 98 -2.66 -1.73 7.52
CA THR A 98 -3.59 -2.61 8.26
C THR A 98 -5.03 -2.15 8.03
N LEU A 99 -5.92 -3.09 7.71
CA LEU A 99 -7.34 -2.84 7.41
C LEU A 99 -7.59 -1.93 6.18
N ALA A 100 -6.56 -1.52 5.44
CA ALA A 100 -6.74 -0.69 4.24
C ALA A 100 -7.53 -1.44 3.15
N VAL A 101 -8.34 -0.71 2.39
CA VAL A 101 -9.11 -1.25 1.27
C VAL A 101 -8.44 -0.86 -0.04
N LEU A 102 -7.82 -1.84 -0.70
CA LEU A 102 -7.06 -1.72 -1.94
C LEU A 102 -7.65 -2.58 -3.07
N GLY A 103 -8.88 -3.05 -2.90
CA GLY A 103 -9.54 -3.93 -3.85
C GLY A 103 -9.61 -3.33 -5.25
N GLY A 104 -9.27 -4.13 -6.27
CA GLY A 104 -9.24 -3.71 -7.66
C GLY A 104 -8.08 -2.77 -8.05
N CYS A 105 -7.22 -2.37 -7.11
CA CYS A 105 -6.11 -1.46 -7.40
C CYS A 105 -5.03 -2.10 -8.27
N ASP A 106 -4.42 -1.28 -9.12
CA ASP A 106 -3.20 -1.64 -9.86
C ASP A 106 -1.95 -1.27 -9.06
N LEU A 107 -1.32 -2.28 -8.45
CA LEU A 107 -0.08 -2.18 -7.68
C LEU A 107 1.07 -2.95 -8.33
N ARG A 108 1.03 -3.15 -9.66
CA ARG A 108 2.07 -3.90 -10.39
C ARG A 108 3.44 -3.25 -10.23
N GLY A 109 4.41 -4.04 -9.78
CA GLY A 109 5.80 -3.60 -9.61
C GLY A 109 6.03 -2.62 -8.47
N VAL A 110 5.03 -2.34 -7.63
CA VAL A 110 5.20 -1.48 -6.42
C VAL A 110 6.07 -2.22 -5.40
N ASP A 111 6.95 -1.49 -4.75
CA ASP A 111 7.73 -2.00 -3.62
C ASP A 111 6.94 -1.81 -2.32
N LEU A 112 6.57 -2.94 -1.71
CA LEU A 112 5.85 -3.07 -0.45
C LEU A 112 6.71 -3.77 0.60
N THR A 113 8.04 -3.71 0.46
CA THR A 113 8.97 -4.35 1.40
C THR A 113 8.69 -3.90 2.84
N GLY A 114 8.50 -4.86 3.73
CA GLY A 114 8.25 -4.62 5.15
C GLY A 114 6.90 -3.96 5.49
N CYS A 115 6.06 -3.66 4.51
CA CYS A 115 4.75 -3.06 4.76
C CYS A 115 3.82 -4.00 5.54
N ARG A 116 2.98 -3.43 6.41
CA ARG A 116 1.93 -4.17 7.12
C ARG A 116 0.63 -4.08 6.34
N LEU A 117 0.15 -5.22 5.85
CA LEU A 117 -1.09 -5.39 5.10
C LEU A 117 -2.07 -6.32 5.85
N ARG A 118 -1.96 -6.34 7.19
CA ARG A 118 -2.80 -7.20 8.02
C ARG A 118 -4.28 -6.86 7.83
N GLU A 119 -5.09 -7.90 7.61
CA GLU A 119 -6.54 -7.77 7.42
C GLU A 119 -6.93 -6.80 6.26
N ALA A 120 -5.98 -6.44 5.39
CA ALA A 120 -6.25 -5.55 4.26
C ALA A 120 -7.19 -6.22 3.24
N GLY A 121 -8.03 -5.40 2.61
CA GLY A 121 -8.89 -5.81 1.51
C GLY A 121 -8.14 -5.73 0.18
N LEU A 122 -7.64 -6.86 -0.32
CA LEU A 122 -6.86 -6.99 -1.54
C LEU A 122 -7.60 -7.79 -2.64
N VAL A 123 -8.92 -7.85 -2.57
CA VAL A 123 -9.75 -8.57 -3.56
C VAL A 123 -9.55 -7.96 -4.95
N ASP A 124 -9.32 -8.79 -5.97
CA ASP A 124 -9.09 -8.39 -7.36
C ASP A 124 -7.88 -7.46 -7.58
N THR A 125 -6.98 -7.32 -6.59
CA THR A 125 -5.79 -6.45 -6.68
C THR A 125 -4.73 -7.06 -7.60
N ASP A 126 -4.12 -6.23 -8.45
CA ASP A 126 -3.03 -6.64 -9.33
C ASP A 126 -1.67 -6.27 -8.71
N LEU A 127 -1.00 -7.26 -8.12
CA LEU A 127 0.34 -7.18 -7.51
C LEU A 127 1.41 -7.89 -8.34
N ARG A 128 1.20 -8.06 -9.63
CA ARG A 128 2.21 -8.69 -10.49
C ARG A 128 3.52 -7.92 -10.45
N LYS A 129 4.63 -8.64 -10.32
CA LYS A 129 5.98 -8.07 -10.23
C LYS A 129 6.20 -7.17 -9.00
N ALA A 130 5.27 -7.08 -8.07
CA ALA A 130 5.44 -6.33 -6.83
C ALA A 130 6.51 -6.97 -5.93
N VAL A 131 7.16 -6.17 -5.11
CA VAL A 131 8.13 -6.64 -4.11
C VAL A 131 7.43 -6.63 -2.74
N LEU A 132 7.18 -7.82 -2.18
CA LEU A 132 6.49 -8.03 -0.91
C LEU A 132 7.41 -8.65 0.14
N ARG A 133 8.71 -8.42 0.04
CA ARG A 133 9.70 -9.01 0.96
C ARG A 133 9.42 -8.61 2.40
N GLY A 134 9.23 -9.61 3.25
CA GLY A 134 8.96 -9.38 4.66
C GLY A 134 7.65 -8.65 4.98
N ALA A 135 6.79 -8.43 4.00
CA ALA A 135 5.47 -7.85 4.22
C ALA A 135 4.58 -8.78 5.06
N ASP A 136 3.66 -8.21 5.83
CA ASP A 136 2.70 -8.97 6.64
C ASP A 136 1.30 -8.88 6.03
N LEU A 137 0.87 -9.98 5.37
CA LEU A 137 -0.46 -10.14 4.77
C LEU A 137 -1.40 -11.01 5.64
N SER A 138 -1.08 -11.23 6.91
CA SER A 138 -1.89 -12.08 7.80
C SER A 138 -3.33 -11.56 7.89
N GLY A 139 -4.32 -12.43 7.70
CA GLY A 139 -5.75 -12.08 7.72
C GLY A 139 -6.24 -11.27 6.51
N ALA A 140 -5.38 -10.97 5.53
CA ALA A 140 -5.79 -10.21 4.35
C ALA A 140 -6.80 -10.99 3.48
N ARG A 141 -7.74 -10.25 2.88
CA ARG A 141 -8.71 -10.82 1.93
C ARG A 141 -8.11 -10.81 0.53
N LEU A 142 -7.81 -12.00 0.00
CA LEU A 142 -6.93 -12.21 -1.15
C LEU A 142 -7.64 -12.85 -2.36
N GLN A 143 -8.97 -12.80 -2.42
CA GLN A 143 -9.71 -13.41 -3.53
C GLN A 143 -9.29 -12.77 -4.86
N ASN A 144 -8.98 -13.60 -5.85
CA ASN A 144 -8.56 -13.21 -7.21
C ASN A 144 -7.32 -12.30 -7.26
N ILE A 145 -6.50 -12.27 -6.22
CA ILE A 145 -5.25 -11.51 -6.22
C ILE A 145 -4.28 -12.06 -7.27
N ARG A 146 -3.58 -11.17 -7.96
CA ARG A 146 -2.59 -11.54 -8.97
C ARG A 146 -1.19 -11.24 -8.47
N LEU A 147 -0.39 -12.29 -8.27
CA LEU A 147 0.98 -12.22 -7.73
C LEU A 147 2.01 -12.82 -8.70
N ASP A 148 1.67 -12.92 -10.00
CA ASP A 148 2.62 -13.45 -10.99
C ASP A 148 3.92 -12.63 -10.98
N GLU A 149 5.06 -13.31 -10.94
CA GLU A 149 6.41 -12.73 -10.87
C GLU A 149 6.69 -11.87 -9.62
N ALA A 150 5.79 -11.81 -8.62
CA ALA A 150 6.01 -11.08 -7.37
C ALA A 150 7.10 -11.72 -6.50
N ASP A 151 7.76 -10.92 -5.67
CA ASP A 151 8.75 -11.40 -4.70
C ASP A 151 8.15 -11.46 -3.29
N LEU A 152 7.75 -12.65 -2.87
CA LEU A 152 7.08 -12.92 -1.59
C LEU A 152 8.04 -13.38 -0.48
N ARG A 153 9.34 -13.44 -0.72
CA ARG A 153 10.30 -14.01 0.24
C ARG A 153 10.24 -13.33 1.60
N GLY A 154 10.08 -14.12 2.66
CA GLY A 154 9.93 -13.65 4.03
C GLY A 154 8.58 -12.97 4.32
N ALA A 155 7.66 -12.87 3.36
CA ALA A 155 6.32 -12.36 3.61
C ALA A 155 5.53 -13.34 4.49
N ARG A 156 4.74 -12.80 5.42
CA ARG A 156 3.80 -13.58 6.24
C ARG A 156 2.45 -13.63 5.56
N THR A 157 1.92 -14.82 5.38
CA THR A 157 0.64 -15.04 4.71
C THR A 157 -0.10 -16.19 5.37
N ASP A 158 -1.42 -16.22 5.17
CA ASP A 158 -2.23 -17.38 5.53
C ASP A 158 -2.26 -18.42 4.41
N ALA A 159 -2.67 -19.64 4.74
CA ALA A 159 -2.78 -20.74 3.77
C ALA A 159 -3.66 -20.40 2.56
N THR A 160 -4.64 -19.51 2.73
CA THR A 160 -5.58 -19.07 1.68
C THR A 160 -4.86 -18.46 0.48
N LEU A 161 -3.75 -17.73 0.70
CA LEU A 161 -2.97 -17.15 -0.41
C LEU A 161 -2.54 -18.22 -1.41
N TRP A 162 -2.04 -19.34 -0.90
CA TRP A 162 -1.48 -20.40 -1.72
C TRP A 162 -2.50 -21.10 -2.63
N THR A 163 -3.78 -21.07 -2.26
CA THR A 163 -4.87 -21.72 -3.00
C THR A 163 -5.70 -20.79 -3.87
N THR A 164 -5.64 -19.46 -3.63
CA THR A 164 -6.51 -18.49 -4.32
C THR A 164 -5.77 -17.52 -5.23
N ALA A 165 -4.45 -17.34 -5.04
CA ALA A 165 -3.66 -16.39 -5.81
C ALA A 165 -3.11 -16.99 -7.12
N SER A 166 -2.95 -16.16 -8.16
CA SER A 166 -2.09 -16.49 -9.30
C SER A 166 -0.63 -16.23 -8.93
N LEU A 167 0.23 -17.26 -9.02
CA LEU A 167 1.61 -17.25 -8.50
C LEU A 167 2.65 -17.62 -9.56
N ARG A 168 2.34 -17.52 -10.85
CA ARG A 168 3.27 -17.92 -11.91
C ARG A 168 4.56 -17.11 -11.83
N GLY A 169 5.70 -17.77 -11.63
CA GLY A 169 7.02 -17.13 -11.54
C GLY A 169 7.23 -16.29 -10.27
N ALA A 170 6.34 -16.36 -9.30
CA ALA A 170 6.53 -15.72 -8.00
C ALA A 170 7.78 -16.31 -7.30
N LYS A 171 8.49 -15.44 -6.57
CA LYS A 171 9.67 -15.83 -5.77
C LYS A 171 9.24 -16.06 -4.34
N ILE A 172 9.52 -17.24 -3.82
CA ILE A 172 9.21 -17.66 -2.46
C ILE A 172 10.46 -18.24 -1.80
N ASP A 173 10.47 -18.35 -0.47
CA ASP A 173 11.49 -19.08 0.28
C ASP A 173 11.08 -20.54 0.53
N VAL A 174 11.95 -21.29 1.22
CA VAL A 174 11.74 -22.72 1.47
C VAL A 174 10.54 -22.96 2.38
N ASP A 175 10.37 -22.17 3.43
CA ASP A 175 9.26 -22.33 4.38
C ASP A 175 7.92 -22.06 3.69
N GLN A 176 7.88 -21.08 2.80
CA GLN A 176 6.72 -20.76 1.97
C GLN A 176 6.43 -21.87 0.95
N ALA A 177 7.46 -22.53 0.40
CA ALA A 177 7.28 -23.67 -0.49
C ALA A 177 6.67 -24.85 0.24
N LEU A 178 7.05 -25.10 1.50
CA LEU A 178 6.44 -26.11 2.36
C LEU A 178 4.96 -25.76 2.65
N ALA A 179 4.69 -24.51 2.98
CA ALA A 179 3.32 -24.02 3.22
C ALA A 179 2.44 -24.16 1.96
N TYR A 180 2.98 -23.85 0.78
CA TYR A 180 2.31 -24.05 -0.50
C TYR A 180 1.95 -25.52 -0.73
N ALA A 181 2.92 -26.42 -0.54
CA ALA A 181 2.71 -27.85 -0.71
C ALA A 181 1.65 -28.40 0.27
N ALA A 182 1.71 -27.98 1.54
CA ALA A 182 0.72 -28.36 2.55
C ALA A 182 -0.69 -27.85 2.20
N ALA A 183 -0.82 -26.61 1.72
CA ALA A 183 -2.09 -26.04 1.29
C ALA A 183 -2.72 -26.80 0.10
N HIS A 184 -1.90 -27.49 -0.71
CA HIS A 184 -2.34 -28.35 -1.82
C HIS A 184 -2.47 -29.82 -1.41
N GLY A 185 -2.45 -30.12 -0.12
CA GLY A 185 -2.69 -31.48 0.40
C GLY A 185 -1.51 -32.44 0.29
N LEU A 186 -0.29 -31.92 0.04
CA LEU A 186 0.92 -32.75 0.02
C LEU A 186 1.42 -33.04 1.43
N ASN A 187 1.75 -34.27 1.72
CA ASN A 187 2.44 -34.67 2.95
C ASN A 187 3.95 -34.61 2.74
N ILE A 188 4.63 -33.75 3.49
CA ILE A 188 6.07 -33.58 3.39
C ILE A 188 6.73 -34.39 4.51
N HIS A 189 7.57 -35.33 4.16
CA HIS A 189 8.37 -36.11 5.09
C HIS A 189 9.81 -35.64 5.00
N GLY A 190 10.38 -35.16 6.12
CA GLY A 190 11.81 -34.98 6.27
C GLY A 190 12.46 -36.34 6.53
N GLU A 191 13.65 -36.57 5.97
CA GLU A 191 14.51 -37.71 6.36
C GLU A 191 15.12 -37.48 7.74
#